data_fc1a72842dd64749065e19ad455d41c0
#
_entry.id   fc1a72842dd64749065e19ad455d41c0
#
_cell.length_a   1.000
_cell.length_b   1.000
_cell.length_c   1.000
_cell.angle_alpha   90.00
_cell.angle_beta   90.00
_cell.angle_gamma   90.00
#
_symmetry.space_group_name_H-M   'P 1'
#
loop_
_entity.id
_entity.type
_entity.pdbx_description
1 polymer ?
#
loop_
_entity_poly.entity_id
_entity_poly.type
_entity_poly.pdbx_seq_one_letter_code
_entity_poly.pdbx_strand_id
1 'polypeptide(L)'
;MMSQAFAAAVCRNSSLAIRCSRRTLSTAARLQRNTRHLAASAALTKSWQRLPAAASAATGNMQQYVRSYANEKKVFERTKPHCNVGTIGHVDHGKTTLTAAITKVLADKKLAESKKYNEIDNAPEEKARGITINVAHVEYQTETRHYGHTDCPGHADYIKNMITGTAQMDGAILVVAATDGAMPQTREHMLLAKQIGIDHIVVFINKVDAADQEMVDLVEMEIRELLTEMGYDGDKIPVIKGSALCALEDKNPEIGSEAILKLLNEVDTFIPTPVRELDKPFLLPVENVYSIPGRGTVVTGRLERGVVKKGMECEFVGYNKVLKSTVTGVEMFHQILEEAQAGDQLGALVRGVKRDDIKRGMVMCKPGSVKALDQLEAQVYILSKEEGGRTKPFMSFIQLQMFSRTWDCAVQVQIPDKEMVMPGEDTKLILRLIRPMVLEQGQRFTLRDGNLTLGTGVVTKIMSGLTETQRSELTEGKKAREKKEAAKK
;
A
#
# COMPACT_ATOMS: atom_id res chain seq x y z
N MET A 1 -33.44 4.61 21.35
CA MET A 1 -34.59 4.93 20.48
C MET A 1 -34.75 6.39 20.10
N MET A 2 -34.07 7.34 20.74
CA MET A 2 -34.15 8.78 20.36
C MET A 2 -33.15 9.23 19.27
N SER A 3 -32.13 8.45 18.97
CA SER A 3 -31.09 8.78 17.97
C SER A 3 -31.53 8.55 16.50
N GLN A 4 -32.46 7.62 16.25
CA GLN A 4 -32.92 7.34 14.87
C GLN A 4 -33.97 8.32 14.34
N ALA A 5 -34.70 9.01 15.22
CA ALA A 5 -35.67 10.00 14.83
C ALA A 5 -35.04 11.32 14.35
N PHE A 6 -33.86 11.66 14.85
CA PHE A 6 -33.16 12.89 14.48
C PHE A 6 -32.48 12.78 13.09
N ALA A 7 -31.96 11.61 12.75
CA ALA A 7 -31.36 11.36 11.44
C ALA A 7 -32.38 11.40 10.30
N ALA A 8 -33.62 10.94 10.55
CA ALA A 8 -34.70 10.95 9.57
C ALA A 8 -35.25 12.35 9.26
N ALA A 9 -35.18 13.28 10.23
CA ALA A 9 -35.63 14.69 10.07
C ALA A 9 -34.62 15.49 9.23
N VAL A 10 -33.33 15.26 9.40
CA VAL A 10 -32.27 15.97 8.66
C VAL A 10 -32.21 15.49 7.17
N CYS A 11 -32.47 14.21 6.89
CA CYS A 11 -32.57 13.71 5.52
C CYS A 11 -33.78 14.22 4.74
N ARG A 12 -34.91 14.49 5.40
CA ARG A 12 -36.10 15.06 4.74
C ARG A 12 -35.93 16.52 4.33
N ASN A 13 -35.21 17.30 5.13
CA ASN A 13 -34.95 18.72 4.81
C ASN A 13 -33.89 18.87 3.68
N SER A 14 -32.90 17.99 3.57
CA SER A 14 -31.93 18.05 2.49
C SER A 14 -32.52 17.69 1.13
N SER A 15 -33.51 16.79 1.07
CA SER A 15 -34.17 16.43 -0.20
C SER A 15 -35.10 17.54 -0.71
N LEU A 16 -35.70 18.35 0.16
CA LEU A 16 -36.51 19.52 -0.23
C LEU A 16 -35.65 20.67 -0.75
N ALA A 17 -34.49 20.91 -0.18
CA ALA A 17 -33.54 21.93 -0.63
C ALA A 17 -32.98 21.61 -2.02
N ILE A 18 -32.67 20.34 -2.29
CA ILE A 18 -32.16 19.88 -3.61
C ILE A 18 -33.25 19.94 -4.67
N ARG A 19 -34.51 19.68 -4.33
CA ARG A 19 -35.64 19.81 -5.27
C ARG A 19 -35.98 21.27 -5.60
N CYS A 20 -35.81 22.20 -4.65
CA CYS A 20 -36.03 23.62 -4.91
C CYS A 20 -34.93 24.22 -5.81
N SER A 21 -33.65 23.81 -5.63
CA SER A 21 -32.51 24.23 -6.44
C SER A 21 -32.61 23.75 -7.89
N ARG A 22 -33.10 22.52 -8.14
CA ARG A 22 -33.27 21.98 -9.51
C ARG A 22 -34.44 22.65 -10.28
N ARG A 23 -35.51 23.10 -9.61
CA ARG A 23 -36.58 23.83 -10.26
C ARG A 23 -36.18 25.25 -10.65
N THR A 24 -35.39 25.95 -9.85
CA THR A 24 -34.88 27.29 -10.17
C THR A 24 -33.89 27.31 -11.30
N LEU A 25 -33.02 26.28 -11.45
CA LEU A 25 -32.08 26.14 -12.56
C LEU A 25 -32.79 25.81 -13.89
N SER A 26 -33.90 25.05 -13.86
CA SER A 26 -34.67 24.74 -15.08
C SER A 26 -35.46 25.95 -15.58
N THR A 27 -35.88 26.85 -14.71
CA THR A 27 -36.60 28.08 -15.06
C THR A 27 -35.64 29.14 -15.61
N ALA A 28 -34.43 29.25 -15.08
CA ALA A 28 -33.39 30.14 -15.58
C ALA A 28 -32.92 29.76 -17.01
N ALA A 29 -32.80 28.45 -17.29
CA ALA A 29 -32.41 27.96 -18.61
C ALA A 29 -33.52 28.12 -19.68
N ARG A 30 -34.79 28.21 -19.29
CA ARG A 30 -35.90 28.52 -20.22
C ARG A 30 -36.05 30.02 -20.47
N LEU A 31 -35.66 30.90 -19.57
CA LEU A 31 -35.72 32.35 -19.74
C LEU A 31 -34.61 32.89 -20.66
N GLN A 32 -33.49 32.20 -20.81
CA GLN A 32 -32.41 32.59 -21.75
C GLN A 32 -32.70 32.30 -23.23
N ARG A 33 -33.76 31.57 -23.60
CA ARG A 33 -34.13 31.29 -25.00
C ARG A 33 -35.16 32.23 -25.61
N ASN A 34 -35.72 33.17 -24.87
CA ASN A 34 -36.82 34.04 -25.35
C ASN A 34 -36.58 35.55 -25.19
N THR A 35 -35.34 36.05 -25.21
CA THR A 35 -35.04 37.46 -25.23
C THR A 35 -34.75 37.96 -26.65
N ARG A 36 -35.83 38.08 -27.45
CA ARG A 36 -35.97 39.14 -28.41
C ARG A 36 -37.24 39.91 -28.04
N HIS A 37 -37.12 40.88 -27.14
CA HIS A 37 -37.83 42.19 -27.13
C HIS A 37 -37.52 42.89 -25.82
N LEU A 38 -36.87 44.01 -25.96
CA LEU A 38 -36.56 45.01 -24.94
C LEU A 38 -37.82 45.59 -24.32
N ALA A 39 -37.82 45.76 -22.98
CA ALA A 39 -38.53 46.73 -22.17
C ALA A 39 -39.24 46.13 -20.94
N ALA A 40 -38.49 45.55 -20.03
CA ALA A 40 -38.98 45.28 -18.65
C ALA A 40 -37.86 45.11 -17.62
N SER A 41 -36.69 45.74 -17.78
CA SER A 41 -35.55 45.58 -16.85
C SER A 41 -35.51 46.50 -15.64
N ALA A 42 -36.49 47.41 -15.49
CA ALA A 42 -36.51 48.39 -14.35
C ALA A 42 -37.39 48.00 -13.16
N ALA A 43 -38.24 46.98 -13.31
CA ALA A 43 -39.17 46.58 -12.22
C ALA A 43 -38.64 45.38 -11.36
N LEU A 44 -37.66 44.62 -11.84
CA LEU A 44 -37.13 43.44 -11.14
C LEU A 44 -35.99 43.74 -10.13
N THR A 45 -35.35 44.90 -10.26
CA THR A 45 -34.26 45.29 -9.33
C THR A 45 -34.74 45.80 -7.97
N LYS A 46 -36.05 46.15 -7.82
CA LYS A 46 -36.61 46.58 -6.55
C LYS A 46 -37.18 45.47 -5.67
N SER A 47 -37.35 44.25 -6.17
CA SER A 47 -37.91 43.14 -5.38
C SER A 47 -36.84 42.34 -4.58
N TRP A 48 -35.57 42.56 -4.86
CA TRP A 48 -34.45 41.82 -4.18
C TRP A 48 -34.02 42.47 -2.86
N GLN A 49 -34.57 43.65 -2.51
CA GLN A 49 -34.22 44.38 -1.27
C GLN A 49 -35.05 44.01 -0.05
N ARG A 50 -35.93 43.01 -0.13
CA ARG A 50 -36.71 42.55 1.02
C ARG A 50 -36.65 41.04 1.19
N LEU A 51 -35.44 40.48 1.40
CA LEU A 51 -35.29 39.19 2.04
C LEU A 51 -35.31 39.40 3.56
N PRO A 52 -36.13 38.65 4.31
CA PRO A 52 -36.19 38.79 5.76
C PRO A 52 -34.83 38.46 6.39
N ALA A 53 -34.44 39.19 7.42
CA ALA A 53 -33.16 39.06 8.13
C ALA A 53 -32.83 37.63 8.61
N ALA A 54 -33.81 36.75 8.66
CA ALA A 54 -33.63 35.33 8.97
C ALA A 54 -32.86 34.55 7.90
N ALA A 55 -32.87 35.00 6.63
CA ALA A 55 -32.10 34.31 5.56
C ALA A 55 -30.60 34.67 5.57
N SER A 56 -30.24 35.84 6.07
CA SER A 56 -28.86 36.29 6.21
C SER A 56 -28.16 35.64 7.42
N ALA A 57 -28.91 35.31 8.47
CA ALA A 57 -28.38 34.57 9.62
C ALA A 57 -28.08 33.10 9.30
N ALA A 58 -28.89 32.49 8.42
CA ALA A 58 -28.66 31.09 7.98
C ALA A 58 -27.42 30.95 7.07
N THR A 59 -27.13 31.94 6.23
CA THR A 59 -25.92 31.93 5.37
C THR A 59 -24.64 32.25 6.16
N GLY A 60 -24.73 33.11 7.18
CA GLY A 60 -23.61 33.40 8.10
C GLY A 60 -23.20 32.17 8.92
N ASN A 61 -24.18 31.45 9.47
CA ASN A 61 -23.94 30.21 10.20
C ASN A 61 -23.39 29.09 9.32
N MET A 62 -23.82 29.00 8.06
CA MET A 62 -23.31 28.01 7.13
C MET A 62 -21.85 28.28 6.71
N GLN A 63 -21.46 29.55 6.54
CA GLN A 63 -20.08 29.95 6.29
C GLN A 63 -19.18 29.76 7.52
N GLN A 64 -19.71 29.95 8.71
CA GLN A 64 -18.99 29.69 9.95
C GLN A 64 -18.85 28.21 10.24
N TYR A 65 -19.87 27.38 9.88
CA TYR A 65 -19.81 25.94 9.94
C TYR A 65 -18.79 25.36 8.93
N VAL A 66 -18.74 25.87 7.70
CA VAL A 66 -17.77 25.47 6.70
C VAL A 66 -16.34 25.91 7.07
N ARG A 67 -16.17 27.02 7.77
CA ARG A 67 -14.86 27.46 8.29
C ARG A 67 -14.39 26.66 9.51
N SER A 68 -15.28 26.14 10.35
CA SER A 68 -14.89 25.33 11.51
C SER A 68 -14.43 23.90 11.13
N TYR A 69 -14.71 23.43 9.91
CA TYR A 69 -14.21 22.17 9.37
C TYR A 69 -12.91 22.30 8.56
N ALA A 70 -12.41 23.50 8.34
CA ALA A 70 -11.05 23.72 7.89
C ALA A 70 -10.13 23.64 9.14
N ASN A 71 -9.97 22.46 9.71
CA ASN A 71 -8.87 22.20 10.63
C ASN A 71 -7.58 22.63 9.93
N GLU A 72 -6.89 23.60 10.50
CA GLU A 72 -5.53 23.93 10.05
C GLU A 72 -4.73 22.64 10.15
N LYS A 73 -4.33 22.10 8.99
CA LYS A 73 -3.53 20.89 8.95
C LYS A 73 -2.25 21.15 9.72
N LYS A 74 -1.97 20.33 10.71
CA LYS A 74 -0.72 20.41 11.48
C LYS A 74 0.45 20.19 10.54
N VAL A 75 1.53 20.90 10.75
CA VAL A 75 2.81 20.65 10.09
C VAL A 75 3.49 19.53 10.85
N PHE A 76 3.96 18.53 10.14
CA PHE A 76 4.71 17.42 10.73
C PHE A 76 6.12 17.90 11.14
N GLU A 77 6.45 17.76 12.40
CA GLU A 77 7.77 18.04 12.93
C GLU A 77 8.54 16.72 13.13
N ARG A 78 9.66 16.58 12.42
CA ARG A 78 10.51 15.40 12.49
C ARG A 78 11.40 15.46 13.75
N THR A 79 10.90 14.94 14.85
CA THR A 79 11.63 14.91 16.14
C THR A 79 12.31 13.58 16.41
N LYS A 80 11.88 12.49 15.75
CA LYS A 80 12.35 11.12 15.97
C LYS A 80 12.72 10.44 14.64
N PRO A 81 13.64 9.46 14.64
CA PRO A 81 13.92 8.67 13.45
C PRO A 81 12.68 7.88 13.02
N HIS A 82 12.44 7.81 11.71
CA HIS A 82 11.29 7.13 11.12
C HIS A 82 11.66 5.71 10.68
N CYS A 83 10.81 4.74 11.04
CA CYS A 83 10.94 3.35 10.64
C CYS A 83 9.60 2.81 10.15
N ASN A 84 9.61 2.00 9.09
CA ASN A 84 8.42 1.35 8.58
C ASN A 84 8.40 -0.11 9.05
N VAL A 85 7.37 -0.48 9.78
CA VAL A 85 7.13 -1.85 10.21
C VAL A 85 5.78 -2.32 9.68
N GLY A 86 5.55 -3.63 9.69
CA GLY A 86 4.22 -4.10 9.33
C GLY A 86 3.92 -5.47 9.87
N THR A 87 2.64 -5.81 9.90
CA THR A 87 2.13 -7.11 10.33
C THR A 87 2.04 -8.08 9.16
N ILE A 88 2.61 -9.27 9.34
CA ILE A 88 2.52 -10.40 8.41
C ILE A 88 2.04 -11.65 9.18
N GLY A 89 1.50 -12.63 8.48
CA GLY A 89 1.02 -13.89 9.09
C GLY A 89 -0.29 -14.36 8.46
N HIS A 90 -0.78 -15.50 8.93
CA HIS A 90 -1.96 -16.17 8.37
C HIS A 90 -3.25 -15.32 8.52
N VAL A 91 -4.29 -15.64 7.73
CA VAL A 91 -5.63 -15.08 7.92
C VAL A 91 -6.14 -15.47 9.31
N ASP A 92 -6.94 -14.61 9.93
CA ASP A 92 -7.55 -14.79 11.26
C ASP A 92 -6.57 -14.95 12.46
N HIS A 93 -5.26 -14.80 12.27
CA HIS A 93 -4.29 -14.76 13.38
C HIS A 93 -4.31 -13.42 14.14
N GLY A 94 -5.11 -12.44 13.70
CA GLY A 94 -5.37 -11.20 14.44
C GLY A 94 -4.39 -10.07 14.14
N LYS A 95 -3.84 -9.97 12.92
CA LYS A 95 -2.94 -8.88 12.47
C LYS A 95 -3.57 -7.50 12.64
N THR A 96 -4.74 -7.30 12.04
CA THR A 96 -5.48 -6.02 12.12
C THR A 96 -5.95 -5.73 13.54
N THR A 97 -6.29 -6.78 14.31
CA THR A 97 -6.62 -6.65 15.74
C THR A 97 -5.42 -6.17 16.53
N LEU A 98 -4.22 -6.70 16.26
CA LEU A 98 -2.98 -6.26 16.88
C LEU A 98 -2.65 -4.81 16.52
N THR A 99 -2.80 -4.43 15.26
CA THR A 99 -2.60 -3.04 14.79
C THR A 99 -3.55 -2.08 15.53
N ALA A 100 -4.82 -2.44 15.67
CA ALA A 100 -5.79 -1.65 16.45
C ALA A 100 -5.41 -1.58 17.95
N ALA A 101 -4.95 -2.70 18.55
CA ALA A 101 -4.50 -2.75 19.92
C ALA A 101 -3.27 -1.87 20.19
N ILE A 102 -2.28 -1.87 19.28
CA ILE A 102 -1.10 -0.99 19.35
C ILE A 102 -1.54 0.47 19.37
N THR A 103 -2.41 0.89 18.44
CA THR A 103 -2.86 2.28 18.39
C THR A 103 -3.64 2.69 19.62
N LYS A 104 -4.47 1.79 20.19
CA LYS A 104 -5.21 2.06 21.41
C LYS A 104 -4.28 2.25 22.63
N VAL A 105 -3.38 1.28 22.86
CA VAL A 105 -2.44 1.32 24.00
C VAL A 105 -1.54 2.56 23.95
N LEU A 106 -1.12 2.96 22.73
CA LEU A 106 -0.31 4.16 22.54
C LEU A 106 -1.13 5.45 22.62
N ALA A 107 -2.41 5.42 22.26
CA ALA A 107 -3.30 6.58 22.41
C ALA A 107 -3.51 6.95 23.89
N ASP A 108 -3.61 5.95 24.77
CA ASP A 108 -3.69 6.17 26.24
C ASP A 108 -2.44 6.90 26.76
N LYS A 109 -1.29 6.70 26.10
CA LYS A 109 -0.03 7.42 26.36
C LYS A 109 0.15 8.71 25.55
N LYS A 110 -0.84 9.11 24.73
CA LYS A 110 -0.80 10.27 23.81
C LYS A 110 0.29 10.18 22.74
N LEU A 111 0.68 8.96 22.35
CA LEU A 111 1.71 8.67 21.36
C LEU A 111 1.13 8.21 20.00
N ALA A 112 -0.19 8.03 19.91
CA ALA A 112 -0.90 7.69 18.69
C ALA A 112 -2.32 8.24 18.69
N GLU A 113 -2.96 8.22 17.51
CA GLU A 113 -4.41 8.32 17.38
C GLU A 113 -5.02 6.91 17.40
N SER A 114 -5.92 6.61 18.33
CA SER A 114 -6.59 5.30 18.40
C SER A 114 -7.42 5.06 17.14
N LYS A 115 -7.15 3.96 16.44
CA LYS A 115 -7.92 3.50 15.29
C LYS A 115 -8.62 2.19 15.61
N LYS A 116 -9.92 2.16 15.33
CA LYS A 116 -10.72 0.93 15.49
C LYS A 116 -10.51 0.01 14.30
N TYR A 117 -10.76 -1.29 14.49
CA TYR A 117 -10.71 -2.31 13.46
C TYR A 117 -11.39 -1.87 12.14
N ASN A 118 -12.64 -1.37 12.22
CA ASN A 118 -13.43 -0.91 11.08
C ASN A 118 -12.91 0.37 10.41
N GLU A 119 -11.95 1.06 10.99
CA GLU A 119 -11.29 2.24 10.42
C GLU A 119 -10.01 1.86 9.70
N ILE A 120 -9.39 0.76 10.10
CA ILE A 120 -8.24 0.14 9.43
C ILE A 120 -8.76 -0.61 8.19
N ASP A 121 -9.63 -1.59 8.35
CA ASP A 121 -10.32 -2.31 7.28
C ASP A 121 -11.55 -1.51 6.85
N ASN A 122 -11.34 -0.54 5.97
CA ASN A 122 -12.38 0.45 5.65
C ASN A 122 -13.18 0.14 4.37
N ALA A 123 -12.65 -0.69 3.46
CA ALA A 123 -13.34 -1.01 2.22
C ALA A 123 -14.65 -1.80 2.47
N PRO A 124 -15.72 -1.53 1.68
CA PRO A 124 -16.98 -2.26 1.85
C PRO A 124 -16.85 -3.79 1.73
N GLU A 125 -15.93 -4.25 0.89
CA GLU A 125 -15.66 -5.68 0.69
C GLU A 125 -14.94 -6.28 1.90
N GLU A 126 -14.01 -5.57 2.53
CA GLU A 126 -13.32 -5.96 3.76
C GLU A 126 -14.31 -6.14 4.90
N LYS A 127 -15.20 -5.15 5.09
CA LYS A 127 -16.26 -5.21 6.11
C LYS A 127 -17.26 -6.33 5.89
N ALA A 128 -17.58 -6.64 4.62
CA ALA A 128 -18.51 -7.70 4.28
C ALA A 128 -17.92 -9.10 4.48
N ARG A 129 -16.62 -9.27 4.26
CA ARG A 129 -15.92 -10.57 4.36
C ARG A 129 -15.22 -10.77 5.70
N GLY A 130 -14.98 -9.70 6.47
CA GLY A 130 -14.23 -9.73 7.73
C GLY A 130 -12.74 -10.04 7.56
N ILE A 131 -12.16 -9.77 6.37
CA ILE A 131 -10.76 -10.01 6.06
C ILE A 131 -10.13 -8.77 5.43
N THR A 132 -8.87 -8.51 5.72
CA THR A 132 -8.08 -7.44 5.10
C THR A 132 -7.77 -7.80 3.65
N ILE A 133 -8.10 -6.92 2.72
CA ILE A 133 -7.86 -7.06 1.28
C ILE A 133 -6.77 -6.10 0.82
N ASN A 134 -6.88 -4.83 1.21
CA ASN A 134 -5.94 -3.78 0.85
C ASN A 134 -4.92 -3.60 1.96
N VAL A 135 -3.77 -3.06 1.58
CA VAL A 135 -2.76 -2.63 2.55
C VAL A 135 -3.27 -1.37 3.25
N ALA A 136 -3.29 -1.40 4.58
CA ALA A 136 -3.64 -0.24 5.40
C ALA A 136 -2.38 0.34 6.06
N HIS A 137 -2.32 1.67 6.15
CA HIS A 137 -1.21 2.39 6.77
C HIS A 137 -1.70 3.13 8.02
N VAL A 138 -0.99 2.93 9.11
CA VAL A 138 -1.27 3.54 10.41
C VAL A 138 0.00 4.18 10.95
N GLU A 139 -0.17 5.29 11.68
CA GLU A 139 0.91 6.04 12.30
C GLU A 139 0.85 5.90 13.81
N TYR A 140 2.01 5.73 14.43
CA TYR A 140 2.19 5.85 15.87
C TYR A 140 3.64 6.18 16.24
N GLN A 141 3.84 6.52 17.49
CA GLN A 141 5.16 6.83 18.03
C GLN A 141 5.42 6.01 19.29
N THR A 142 6.68 5.63 19.48
CA THR A 142 7.21 5.21 20.78
C THR A 142 7.98 6.37 21.42
N GLU A 143 8.62 6.16 22.55
CA GLU A 143 9.46 7.19 23.15
C GLU A 143 10.66 7.52 22.27
N THR A 144 11.19 6.55 21.52
CA THR A 144 12.43 6.64 20.74
C THR A 144 12.22 6.85 19.25
N ARG A 145 11.11 6.37 18.66
CA ARG A 145 10.90 6.32 17.22
C ARG A 145 9.51 6.73 16.79
N HIS A 146 9.43 7.14 15.52
CA HIS A 146 8.18 7.33 14.79
C HIS A 146 7.99 6.16 13.80
N TYR A 147 6.82 5.53 13.79
CA TYR A 147 6.51 4.37 12.98
C TYR A 147 5.43 4.63 11.94
N GLY A 148 5.73 4.24 10.70
CA GLY A 148 4.72 3.94 9.70
C GLY A 148 4.41 2.46 9.75
N HIS A 149 3.22 2.08 10.21
CA HIS A 149 2.80 0.68 10.33
C HIS A 149 1.94 0.28 9.13
N THR A 150 2.31 -0.80 8.50
CA THR A 150 1.64 -1.37 7.33
C THR A 150 0.92 -2.65 7.73
N ASP A 151 -0.40 -2.66 7.70
CA ASP A 151 -1.19 -3.87 7.92
C ASP A 151 -1.40 -4.62 6.60
N CYS A 152 -0.87 -5.84 6.50
CA CYS A 152 -0.90 -6.64 5.28
C CYS A 152 -2.03 -7.68 5.30
N PRO A 153 -2.69 -7.93 4.13
CA PRO A 153 -3.65 -9.01 4.02
C PRO A 153 -3.02 -10.37 4.29
N GLY A 154 -3.76 -11.28 4.91
CA GLY A 154 -3.32 -12.63 5.22
C GLY A 154 -3.73 -13.68 4.19
N HIS A 155 -4.77 -13.43 3.40
CA HIS A 155 -5.36 -14.41 2.50
C HIS A 155 -4.56 -14.58 1.21
N ALA A 156 -4.40 -15.82 0.73
CA ALA A 156 -3.61 -16.15 -0.47
C ALA A 156 -4.07 -15.43 -1.74
N ASP A 157 -5.36 -15.13 -1.89
CA ASP A 157 -5.87 -14.40 -3.07
C ASP A 157 -5.34 -12.96 -3.15
N TYR A 158 -4.90 -12.39 -2.02
CA TYR A 158 -4.41 -11.00 -1.93
C TYR A 158 -2.89 -10.91 -1.77
N ILE A 159 -2.18 -11.98 -2.08
CA ILE A 159 -0.71 -12.06 -1.98
C ILE A 159 0.00 -10.93 -2.74
N LYS A 160 -0.59 -10.43 -3.84
CA LYS A 160 -0.07 -9.27 -4.57
C LYS A 160 -0.02 -8.01 -3.71
N ASN A 161 -1.05 -7.77 -2.92
CA ASN A 161 -1.11 -6.63 -2.02
C ASN A 161 -0.15 -6.84 -0.84
N MET A 162 -0.05 -8.07 -0.33
CA MET A 162 0.94 -8.45 0.68
C MET A 162 2.37 -8.18 0.21
N ILE A 163 2.77 -8.64 -0.98
CA ILE A 163 4.11 -8.38 -1.56
C ILE A 163 4.38 -6.88 -1.67
N THR A 164 3.40 -6.10 -2.12
CA THR A 164 3.54 -4.64 -2.24
C THR A 164 3.69 -3.96 -0.87
N GLY A 165 2.90 -4.37 0.12
CA GLY A 165 3.00 -3.84 1.48
C GLY A 165 4.33 -4.20 2.14
N THR A 166 4.73 -5.46 2.02
CA THR A 166 6.00 -5.96 2.57
C THR A 166 7.21 -5.26 1.96
N ALA A 167 7.18 -4.93 0.67
CA ALA A 167 8.26 -4.18 0.01
C ALA A 167 8.47 -2.77 0.60
N GLN A 168 7.54 -2.26 1.37
CA GLN A 168 7.62 -0.94 2.00
C GLN A 168 8.09 -0.98 3.46
N MET A 169 8.36 -2.15 4.03
CA MET A 169 8.77 -2.32 5.42
C MET A 169 10.29 -2.34 5.57
N ASP A 170 10.77 -1.91 6.72
CA ASP A 170 12.15 -2.02 7.17
C ASP A 170 12.32 -3.21 8.13
N GLY A 171 11.22 -3.61 8.78
CA GLY A 171 11.12 -4.78 9.63
C GLY A 171 9.67 -5.27 9.71
N ALA A 172 9.45 -6.50 10.14
CA ALA A 172 8.11 -7.09 10.20
C ALA A 172 7.78 -7.64 11.60
N ILE A 173 6.50 -7.63 11.93
CA ILE A 173 5.92 -8.32 13.09
C ILE A 173 5.16 -9.54 12.55
N LEU A 174 5.69 -10.73 12.81
CA LEU A 174 5.03 -11.98 12.48
C LEU A 174 3.99 -12.31 13.54
N VAL A 175 2.72 -12.36 13.15
CA VAL A 175 1.60 -12.67 14.06
C VAL A 175 1.15 -14.11 13.85
N VAL A 176 1.20 -14.90 14.91
CA VAL A 176 0.79 -16.30 14.92
C VAL A 176 -0.21 -16.52 16.04
N ALA A 177 -1.34 -17.18 15.76
CA ALA A 177 -2.29 -17.53 16.82
C ALA A 177 -1.80 -18.75 17.61
N ALA A 178 -1.83 -18.67 18.94
CA ALA A 178 -1.45 -19.77 19.82
C ALA A 178 -2.34 -21.01 19.63
N THR A 179 -3.57 -20.84 19.16
CA THR A 179 -4.53 -21.91 18.89
C THR A 179 -4.24 -22.70 17.62
N ASP A 180 -3.59 -22.09 16.64
CA ASP A 180 -3.48 -22.63 15.29
C ASP A 180 -2.02 -22.99 14.89
N GLY A 181 -1.02 -22.35 15.55
CA GLY A 181 0.40 -22.54 15.25
C GLY A 181 0.82 -22.03 13.88
N ALA A 182 1.87 -22.63 13.31
CA ALA A 182 2.38 -22.26 11.99
C ALA A 182 1.48 -22.81 10.87
N MET A 183 0.81 -21.92 10.18
CA MET A 183 -0.08 -22.25 9.06
C MET A 183 0.62 -22.05 7.71
N PRO A 184 0.14 -22.66 6.61
CA PRO A 184 0.80 -22.57 5.30
C PRO A 184 1.09 -21.14 4.82
N GLN A 185 0.18 -20.19 5.07
CA GLN A 185 0.40 -18.79 4.71
C GLN A 185 1.44 -18.10 5.60
N THR A 186 1.62 -18.55 6.85
CA THR A 186 2.70 -18.07 7.73
C THR A 186 4.05 -18.37 7.08
N ARG A 187 4.24 -19.60 6.59
CA ARG A 187 5.44 -20.03 5.87
C ARG A 187 5.65 -19.23 4.59
N GLU A 188 4.61 -19.06 3.77
CA GLU A 188 4.67 -18.28 2.52
C GLU A 188 5.04 -16.81 2.79
N HIS A 189 4.45 -16.19 3.81
CA HIS A 189 4.71 -14.79 4.16
C HIS A 189 6.15 -14.58 4.65
N MET A 190 6.68 -15.51 5.44
CA MET A 190 8.07 -15.46 5.90
C MET A 190 9.05 -15.60 4.75
N LEU A 191 8.79 -16.56 3.85
CA LEU A 191 9.58 -16.75 2.64
C LEU A 191 9.60 -15.47 1.78
N LEU A 192 8.44 -14.87 1.53
CA LEU A 192 8.33 -13.63 0.78
C LEU A 192 9.02 -12.46 1.48
N ALA A 193 8.89 -12.32 2.79
CA ALA A 193 9.57 -11.29 3.57
C ALA A 193 11.11 -11.41 3.42
N LYS A 194 11.63 -12.63 3.55
CA LYS A 194 13.07 -12.90 3.34
C LYS A 194 13.53 -12.55 1.92
N GLN A 195 12.75 -12.93 0.93
CA GLN A 195 13.05 -12.66 -0.49
C GLN A 195 13.05 -11.16 -0.82
N ILE A 196 12.12 -10.41 -0.24
CA ILE A 196 12.05 -8.95 -0.40
C ILE A 196 13.23 -8.26 0.30
N GLY A 197 13.82 -8.90 1.31
CA GLY A 197 14.99 -8.43 2.05
C GLY A 197 14.65 -7.84 3.40
N ILE A 198 13.59 -8.31 4.04
CA ILE A 198 13.33 -8.01 5.45
C ILE A 198 14.14 -9.00 6.29
N ASP A 199 15.23 -8.50 6.87
CA ASP A 199 16.15 -9.32 7.68
C ASP A 199 15.78 -9.31 9.17
N HIS A 200 14.94 -8.38 9.62
CA HIS A 200 14.54 -8.22 11.01
C HIS A 200 13.05 -8.49 11.19
N ILE A 201 12.74 -9.56 11.92
CA ILE A 201 11.37 -9.98 12.26
C ILE A 201 11.26 -10.07 13.79
N VAL A 202 10.15 -9.60 14.34
CA VAL A 202 9.74 -9.82 15.73
C VAL A 202 8.49 -10.66 15.71
N VAL A 203 8.38 -11.65 16.59
CA VAL A 203 7.23 -12.57 16.63
C VAL A 203 6.27 -12.16 17.74
N PHE A 204 4.97 -12.15 17.42
CA PHE A 204 3.90 -11.99 18.40
C PHE A 204 2.97 -13.22 18.35
N ILE A 205 3.03 -14.05 19.39
CA ILE A 205 2.09 -15.16 19.57
C ILE A 205 0.82 -14.59 20.19
N ASN A 206 -0.22 -14.50 19.37
CA ASN A 206 -1.51 -13.91 19.70
C ASN A 206 -2.52 -14.95 20.21
N LYS A 207 -3.64 -14.51 20.78
CA LYS A 207 -4.73 -15.34 21.31
C LYS A 207 -4.29 -16.27 22.45
N VAL A 208 -3.34 -15.86 23.27
CA VAL A 208 -2.87 -16.63 24.43
C VAL A 208 -3.98 -16.82 25.47
N ASP A 209 -4.97 -15.93 25.48
CA ASP A 209 -6.17 -16.03 26.32
C ASP A 209 -7.07 -17.24 25.98
N ALA A 210 -6.93 -17.82 24.79
CA ALA A 210 -7.73 -18.94 24.31
C ALA A 210 -6.94 -20.28 24.23
N ALA A 211 -5.68 -20.30 24.65
CA ALA A 211 -4.79 -21.47 24.56
C ALA A 211 -4.19 -21.83 25.93
N ASP A 212 -3.88 -23.10 26.10
CA ASP A 212 -3.17 -23.57 27.27
C ASP A 212 -1.67 -23.24 27.19
N GLN A 213 -1.00 -23.10 28.34
CA GLN A 213 0.42 -22.75 28.40
C GLN A 213 1.31 -23.73 27.61
N GLU A 214 1.03 -25.02 27.67
CA GLU A 214 1.76 -26.04 26.91
C GLU A 214 1.65 -25.84 25.42
N MET A 215 0.46 -25.47 24.91
CA MET A 215 0.23 -25.14 23.51
C MET A 215 1.03 -23.90 23.09
N VAL A 216 1.04 -22.86 23.93
CA VAL A 216 1.79 -21.63 23.66
C VAL A 216 3.29 -21.91 23.54
N ASP A 217 3.84 -22.75 24.43
CA ASP A 217 5.26 -23.10 24.41
C ASP A 217 5.62 -23.99 23.21
N LEU A 218 4.71 -24.88 22.81
CA LEU A 218 4.88 -25.71 21.62
C LEU A 218 4.88 -24.86 20.33
N VAL A 219 3.96 -23.90 20.22
CA VAL A 219 3.90 -22.97 19.10
C VAL A 219 5.15 -22.09 19.04
N GLU A 220 5.71 -21.66 20.18
CA GLU A 220 6.97 -20.94 20.20
C GLU A 220 8.11 -21.78 19.62
N MET A 221 8.22 -23.04 20.00
CA MET A 221 9.25 -23.96 19.46
C MET A 221 9.08 -24.15 17.95
N GLU A 222 7.87 -24.42 17.48
CA GLU A 222 7.55 -24.59 16.07
C GLU A 222 7.95 -23.34 15.23
N ILE A 223 7.64 -22.14 15.75
CA ILE A 223 7.96 -20.89 15.05
C ILE A 223 9.47 -20.64 15.03
N ARG A 224 10.22 -20.95 16.08
CA ARG A 224 11.68 -20.84 16.13
C ARG A 224 12.35 -21.78 15.12
N GLU A 225 11.85 -23.01 15.01
CA GLU A 225 12.31 -23.98 14.03
C GLU A 225 12.04 -23.49 12.61
N LEU A 226 10.81 -23.04 12.35
CA LEU A 226 10.41 -22.47 11.06
C LEU A 226 11.25 -21.24 10.65
N LEU A 227 11.55 -20.34 11.59
CA LEU A 227 12.43 -19.18 11.36
C LEU A 227 13.82 -19.64 10.95
N THR A 228 14.36 -20.67 11.61
CA THR A 228 15.67 -21.23 11.31
C THR A 228 15.70 -21.89 9.91
N GLU A 229 14.66 -22.65 9.55
CA GLU A 229 14.51 -23.19 8.19
C GLU A 229 14.51 -22.11 7.12
N MET A 230 13.88 -20.94 7.40
CA MET A 230 13.82 -19.80 6.47
C MET A 230 15.10 -18.95 6.45
N GLY A 231 16.15 -19.37 7.18
CA GLY A 231 17.45 -18.69 7.22
C GLY A 231 17.46 -17.42 8.08
N TYR A 232 16.59 -17.34 9.07
CA TYR A 232 16.66 -16.36 10.16
C TYR A 232 17.34 -16.98 11.38
N ASP A 233 17.82 -16.17 12.32
CA ASP A 233 18.37 -16.64 13.59
C ASP A 233 17.22 -16.86 14.59
N GLY A 234 16.56 -18.04 14.54
CA GLY A 234 15.37 -18.34 15.32
C GLY A 234 15.56 -18.24 16.84
N ASP A 235 16.80 -18.47 17.33
CA ASP A 235 17.10 -18.38 18.76
C ASP A 235 17.18 -16.94 19.25
N LYS A 236 17.66 -16.00 18.43
CA LYS A 236 17.84 -14.59 18.80
C LYS A 236 16.60 -13.73 18.55
N ILE A 237 15.67 -14.20 17.73
CA ILE A 237 14.47 -13.44 17.39
C ILE A 237 13.58 -13.30 18.64
N PRO A 238 13.17 -12.07 19.01
CA PRO A 238 12.26 -11.84 20.11
C PRO A 238 10.89 -12.47 19.81
N VAL A 239 10.38 -13.24 20.78
CA VAL A 239 9.03 -13.83 20.73
C VAL A 239 8.25 -13.32 21.93
N ILE A 240 7.17 -12.60 21.65
CA ILE A 240 6.29 -12.02 22.67
C ILE A 240 4.96 -12.77 22.64
N LYS A 241 4.49 -13.17 23.82
CA LYS A 241 3.23 -13.86 24.05
C LYS A 241 2.19 -12.88 24.56
N GLY A 242 0.99 -12.85 23.96
CA GLY A 242 -0.05 -11.92 24.39
C GLY A 242 -1.39 -12.14 23.70
N SER A 243 -2.35 -11.27 24.03
CA SER A 243 -3.66 -11.21 23.41
C SER A 243 -4.00 -9.78 22.98
N ALA A 244 -4.08 -9.57 21.70
CA ALA A 244 -4.49 -8.29 21.12
C ALA A 244 -5.95 -7.95 21.52
N LEU A 245 -6.82 -8.96 21.67
CA LEU A 245 -8.20 -8.77 22.09
C LEU A 245 -8.29 -8.29 23.55
N CYS A 246 -7.52 -8.91 24.46
CA CYS A 246 -7.44 -8.47 25.84
C CYS A 246 -6.95 -7.02 25.97
N ALA A 247 -6.00 -6.62 25.15
CA ALA A 247 -5.54 -5.23 25.09
C ALA A 247 -6.64 -4.26 24.58
N LEU A 248 -7.46 -4.68 23.60
CA LEU A 248 -8.58 -3.87 23.11
C LEU A 248 -9.74 -3.77 24.11
N GLU A 249 -9.97 -4.81 24.92
CA GLU A 249 -11.05 -4.85 25.90
C GLU A 249 -10.64 -4.41 27.31
N ASP A 250 -9.37 -4.02 27.51
CA ASP A 250 -8.77 -3.67 28.82
C ASP A 250 -8.89 -4.80 29.86
N LYS A 251 -8.77 -6.06 29.36
CA LYS A 251 -8.79 -7.26 30.19
C LYS A 251 -7.38 -7.82 30.35
N ASN A 252 -7.09 -8.45 31.48
CA ASN A 252 -5.82 -9.13 31.76
C ASN A 252 -4.59 -8.33 31.27
N PRO A 253 -4.21 -7.25 31.96
CA PRO A 253 -3.17 -6.33 31.50
C PRO A 253 -1.84 -7.01 31.14
N GLU A 254 -1.46 -8.07 31.86
CA GLU A 254 -0.20 -8.79 31.68
C GLU A 254 -0.05 -9.39 30.27
N ILE A 255 -1.11 -10.02 29.74
CA ILE A 255 -1.14 -10.59 28.39
C ILE A 255 -1.71 -9.61 27.36
N GLY A 256 -2.35 -8.52 27.80
CA GLY A 256 -2.93 -7.46 27.00
C GLY A 256 -1.97 -6.29 26.77
N SER A 257 -2.23 -5.20 27.46
CA SER A 257 -1.52 -3.91 27.25
C SER A 257 -0.03 -3.97 27.55
N GLU A 258 0.40 -4.73 28.59
CA GLU A 258 1.83 -4.89 28.91
C GLU A 258 2.56 -5.71 27.85
N ALA A 259 1.93 -6.78 27.33
CA ALA A 259 2.50 -7.55 26.22
C ALA A 259 2.68 -6.70 24.96
N ILE A 260 1.73 -5.81 24.64
CA ILE A 260 1.87 -4.85 23.53
C ILE A 260 3.03 -3.90 23.78
N LEU A 261 3.21 -3.38 24.99
CA LEU A 261 4.34 -2.51 25.32
C LEU A 261 5.69 -3.24 25.23
N LYS A 262 5.74 -4.51 25.66
CA LYS A 262 6.92 -5.36 25.47
C LYS A 262 7.24 -5.57 23.99
N LEU A 263 6.20 -5.86 23.17
CA LEU A 263 6.37 -5.98 21.72
C LEU A 263 6.99 -4.72 21.13
N LEU A 264 6.46 -3.54 21.47
CA LEU A 264 6.98 -2.27 20.93
C LEU A 264 8.42 -1.99 21.39
N ASN A 265 8.77 -2.35 22.62
CA ASN A 265 10.14 -2.23 23.13
C ASN A 265 11.11 -3.16 22.36
N GLU A 266 10.70 -4.39 22.07
CA GLU A 266 11.49 -5.32 21.26
C GLU A 266 11.62 -4.83 19.80
N VAL A 267 10.56 -4.25 19.22
CA VAL A 267 10.61 -3.63 17.90
C VAL A 267 11.59 -2.45 17.88
N ASP A 268 11.59 -1.61 18.92
CA ASP A 268 12.52 -0.47 19.05
C ASP A 268 13.99 -0.92 19.17
N THR A 269 14.26 -2.02 19.83
CA THR A 269 15.63 -2.50 20.12
C THR A 269 16.15 -3.43 19.03
N PHE A 270 15.33 -4.34 18.52
CA PHE A 270 15.76 -5.40 17.61
C PHE A 270 15.81 -4.93 16.14
N ILE A 271 14.90 -4.06 15.70
CA ILE A 271 14.91 -3.53 14.34
C ILE A 271 15.85 -2.32 14.29
N PRO A 272 16.96 -2.35 13.53
CA PRO A 272 17.87 -1.22 13.43
C PRO A 272 17.22 -0.04 12.72
N THR A 273 17.67 1.17 13.03
CA THR A 273 17.27 2.36 12.27
C THR A 273 17.85 2.29 10.87
N PRO A 274 17.02 2.28 9.82
CA PRO A 274 17.50 2.09 8.45
C PRO A 274 18.30 3.31 7.96
N VAL A 275 19.38 3.02 7.23
CA VAL A 275 20.19 4.05 6.56
C VAL A 275 19.45 4.49 5.31
N ARG A 276 19.26 5.81 5.13
CA ARG A 276 18.51 6.40 4.01
C ARG A 276 19.43 7.12 3.04
N GLU A 277 19.22 6.89 1.75
CA GLU A 277 19.97 7.55 0.67
C GLU A 277 19.30 8.88 0.30
N LEU A 278 19.69 9.97 0.96
CA LEU A 278 19.08 11.29 0.76
C LEU A 278 19.67 12.04 -0.45
N ASP A 279 20.93 11.78 -0.79
CA ASP A 279 21.68 12.51 -1.83
C ASP A 279 21.32 12.07 -3.27
N LYS A 280 20.69 10.91 -3.42
CA LYS A 280 20.27 10.42 -4.74
C LYS A 280 19.03 11.14 -5.26
N PRO A 281 18.82 11.20 -6.59
CA PRO A 281 17.56 11.67 -7.15
C PRO A 281 16.38 10.92 -6.57
N PHE A 282 15.33 11.64 -6.18
CA PHE A 282 14.18 11.04 -5.53
C PHE A 282 13.47 9.99 -6.42
N LEU A 283 12.94 8.96 -5.77
CA LEU A 283 12.24 7.86 -6.40
C LEU A 283 11.10 7.40 -5.50
N LEU A 284 9.87 7.54 -5.98
CA LEU A 284 8.64 7.15 -5.30
C LEU A 284 7.85 6.16 -6.17
N PRO A 285 7.86 4.86 -5.87
CA PRO A 285 6.95 3.90 -6.48
C PRO A 285 5.50 4.22 -6.13
N VAL A 286 4.64 4.30 -7.14
CA VAL A 286 3.22 4.62 -6.96
C VAL A 286 2.48 3.39 -6.45
N GLU A 287 1.84 3.53 -5.30
CA GLU A 287 0.99 2.52 -4.68
C GLU A 287 -0.48 2.75 -5.01
N ASN A 288 -0.99 3.93 -4.68
CA ASN A 288 -2.37 4.32 -4.94
C ASN A 288 -2.46 5.70 -5.58
N VAL A 289 -3.57 5.94 -6.29
CA VAL A 289 -3.84 7.21 -6.96
C VAL A 289 -5.25 7.67 -6.62
N TYR A 290 -5.37 8.85 -6.06
CA TYR A 290 -6.65 9.46 -5.68
C TYR A 290 -6.86 10.76 -6.43
N SER A 291 -8.13 11.11 -6.66
CA SER A 291 -8.52 12.41 -7.20
C SER A 291 -9.24 13.20 -6.11
N ILE A 292 -8.73 14.38 -5.78
CA ILE A 292 -9.38 15.29 -4.84
C ILE A 292 -10.05 16.41 -5.64
N PRO A 293 -11.40 16.51 -5.62
CA PRO A 293 -12.12 17.56 -6.33
C PRO A 293 -11.60 18.95 -5.96
N GLY A 294 -11.25 19.76 -6.96
CA GLY A 294 -10.75 21.13 -6.80
C GLY A 294 -9.27 21.25 -6.36
N ARG A 295 -8.59 20.15 -6.01
CA ARG A 295 -7.16 20.17 -5.63
C ARG A 295 -6.25 19.50 -6.65
N GLY A 296 -6.67 18.38 -7.24
CA GLY A 296 -5.88 17.66 -8.25
C GLY A 296 -5.73 16.17 -7.93
N THR A 297 -4.70 15.55 -8.47
CA THR A 297 -4.38 14.13 -8.28
C THR A 297 -3.39 13.97 -7.12
N VAL A 298 -3.68 13.04 -6.22
CA VAL A 298 -2.78 12.65 -5.13
C VAL A 298 -2.25 11.25 -5.43
N VAL A 299 -0.95 11.10 -5.32
CA VAL A 299 -0.23 9.84 -5.50
C VAL A 299 0.37 9.45 -4.17
N THR A 300 0.11 8.23 -3.72
CA THR A 300 0.68 7.70 -2.47
C THR A 300 1.73 6.64 -2.74
N GLY A 301 2.69 6.54 -1.83
CA GLY A 301 3.75 5.54 -1.83
C GLY A 301 4.83 5.86 -0.82
N ARG A 302 5.76 4.93 -0.66
CA ARG A 302 6.96 5.13 0.15
C ARG A 302 8.08 5.72 -0.69
N LEU A 303 8.70 6.79 -0.22
CA LEU A 303 9.88 7.37 -0.87
C LEU A 303 11.08 6.44 -0.65
N GLU A 304 11.57 5.78 -1.71
CA GLU A 304 12.70 4.83 -1.59
C GLU A 304 14.02 5.55 -1.36
N ARG A 305 14.24 6.66 -2.06
CA ARG A 305 15.48 7.47 -1.97
C ARG A 305 15.25 8.92 -2.30
N GLY A 306 16.18 9.77 -1.91
CA GLY A 306 16.17 11.20 -2.18
C GLY A 306 15.22 11.98 -1.29
N VAL A 307 14.94 13.19 -1.72
CA VAL A 307 14.14 14.18 -1.01
C VAL A 307 13.14 14.81 -1.95
N VAL A 308 11.89 14.98 -1.51
CA VAL A 308 10.81 15.63 -2.27
C VAL A 308 10.31 16.85 -1.51
N LYS A 309 10.28 18.01 -2.20
CA LYS A 309 9.76 19.28 -1.66
C LYS A 309 8.60 19.79 -2.53
N LYS A 310 7.75 20.61 -1.93
CA LYS A 310 6.74 21.36 -2.66
C LYS A 310 7.40 22.25 -3.72
N GLY A 311 6.82 22.27 -4.95
CA GLY A 311 7.32 23.05 -6.08
C GLY A 311 8.32 22.32 -6.97
N MET A 312 8.78 21.13 -6.61
CA MET A 312 9.70 20.36 -7.45
C MET A 312 8.99 19.82 -8.68
N GLU A 313 9.71 19.83 -9.80
CA GLU A 313 9.30 19.12 -11.02
C GLU A 313 9.49 17.62 -10.85
N CYS A 314 8.54 16.83 -11.34
CA CYS A 314 8.58 15.38 -11.33
C CYS A 314 8.10 14.80 -12.64
N GLU A 315 8.44 13.55 -12.90
CA GLU A 315 7.87 12.78 -13.99
C GLU A 315 7.41 11.41 -13.48
N PHE A 316 6.36 10.89 -14.11
CA PHE A 316 5.86 9.53 -13.87
C PHE A 316 6.32 8.65 -15.03
N VAL A 317 7.06 7.59 -14.72
CA VAL A 317 7.64 6.68 -15.69
C VAL A 317 7.10 5.27 -15.47
N GLY A 318 6.69 4.59 -16.54
CA GLY A 318 6.22 3.21 -16.53
C GLY A 318 5.12 2.96 -17.56
N TYR A 319 4.85 1.70 -17.86
CA TYR A 319 3.83 1.28 -18.84
C TYR A 319 3.95 1.96 -20.21
N ASN A 320 5.18 2.19 -20.68
CA ASN A 320 5.49 2.90 -21.92
C ASN A 320 4.99 4.36 -21.96
N LYS A 321 4.84 5.00 -20.79
CA LYS A 321 4.45 6.40 -20.66
C LYS A 321 5.46 7.17 -19.84
N VAL A 322 5.65 8.43 -20.19
CA VAL A 322 6.38 9.42 -19.40
C VAL A 322 5.50 10.66 -19.30
N LEU A 323 5.10 11.02 -18.08
CA LEU A 323 4.20 12.14 -17.82
C LEU A 323 4.91 13.14 -16.92
N LYS A 324 5.04 14.37 -17.37
CA LYS A 324 5.65 15.45 -16.59
C LYS A 324 4.61 16.12 -15.69
N SER A 325 5.01 16.46 -14.48
CA SER A 325 4.15 17.09 -13.48
C SER A 325 4.97 17.96 -12.52
N THR A 326 4.27 18.63 -11.61
CA THR A 326 4.89 19.41 -10.53
C THR A 326 4.21 19.03 -9.21
N VAL A 327 5.00 18.83 -8.17
CA VAL A 327 4.53 18.55 -6.81
C VAL A 327 4.02 19.86 -6.19
N THR A 328 2.73 19.94 -5.90
CA THR A 328 2.11 21.14 -5.32
C THR A 328 1.92 21.06 -3.80
N GLY A 329 2.01 19.86 -3.23
CA GLY A 329 1.96 19.62 -1.79
C GLY A 329 2.45 18.22 -1.47
N VAL A 330 2.96 18.06 -0.26
CA VAL A 330 3.38 16.78 0.29
C VAL A 330 2.74 16.63 1.66
N GLU A 331 2.13 15.48 1.90
CA GLU A 331 1.44 15.17 3.16
C GLU A 331 1.85 13.76 3.61
N MET A 332 1.99 13.58 4.91
CA MET A 332 2.18 12.28 5.55
C MET A 332 1.15 12.15 6.67
N PHE A 333 0.34 11.08 6.67
CA PHE A 333 -0.72 10.84 7.66
C PHE A 333 -1.60 12.08 7.95
N HIS A 334 -2.05 12.77 6.88
CA HIS A 334 -2.86 13.99 6.92
C HIS A 334 -2.16 15.25 7.49
N GLN A 335 -0.87 15.19 7.79
CA GLN A 335 -0.04 16.32 8.21
C GLN A 335 0.74 16.86 7.00
N ILE A 336 0.94 18.17 6.93
CA ILE A 336 1.70 18.81 5.85
C ILE A 336 3.19 18.61 6.13
N LEU A 337 3.93 18.15 5.11
CA LEU A 337 5.38 18.10 5.11
C LEU A 337 5.95 19.25 4.28
N GLU A 338 6.92 19.97 4.81
CA GLU A 338 7.73 20.89 4.01
C GLU A 338 8.68 20.11 3.09
N GLU A 339 9.24 19.04 3.62
CA GLU A 339 10.19 18.16 2.96
C GLU A 339 9.95 16.71 3.35
N ALA A 340 9.72 15.83 2.35
CA ALA A 340 9.69 14.38 2.53
C ALA A 340 11.06 13.79 2.22
N GLN A 341 11.50 12.84 3.06
CA GLN A 341 12.79 12.15 2.94
C GLN A 341 12.60 10.66 2.65
N ALA A 342 13.66 10.03 2.13
CA ALA A 342 13.65 8.58 1.91
C ALA A 342 13.20 7.83 3.16
N GLY A 343 12.28 6.90 2.97
CA GLY A 343 11.61 6.14 4.03
C GLY A 343 10.20 6.64 4.38
N ASP A 344 9.86 7.88 4.07
CA ASP A 344 8.55 8.43 4.40
C ASP A 344 7.45 7.82 3.53
N GLN A 345 6.35 7.46 4.17
CA GLN A 345 5.10 7.08 3.51
C GLN A 345 4.30 8.36 3.23
N LEU A 346 4.26 8.80 2.00
CA LEU A 346 3.72 10.11 1.68
C LEU A 346 2.62 10.10 0.61
N GLY A 347 1.80 11.13 0.67
CA GLY A 347 0.88 11.54 -0.39
C GLY A 347 1.41 12.79 -1.08
N ALA A 348 1.77 12.68 -2.35
CA ALA A 348 2.19 13.81 -3.17
C ALA A 348 1.01 14.34 -3.99
N LEU A 349 0.63 15.60 -3.76
CA LEU A 349 -0.35 16.29 -4.60
C LEU A 349 0.36 16.79 -5.85
N VAL A 350 -0.10 16.38 -7.02
CA VAL A 350 0.49 16.69 -8.32
C VAL A 350 -0.47 17.44 -9.23
N ARG A 351 0.07 18.31 -10.07
CA ARG A 351 -0.71 19.17 -10.97
C ARG A 351 -0.52 18.79 -12.43
N GLY A 352 -1.60 18.89 -13.22
CA GLY A 352 -1.52 18.74 -14.68
C GLY A 352 -1.63 17.29 -15.19
N VAL A 353 -1.79 16.31 -14.28
CA VAL A 353 -1.97 14.90 -14.63
C VAL A 353 -3.29 14.39 -14.07
N LYS A 354 -4.06 13.64 -14.87
CA LYS A 354 -5.33 13.04 -14.44
C LYS A 354 -5.07 11.72 -13.71
N ARG A 355 -5.99 11.34 -12.81
CA ARG A 355 -5.94 10.05 -12.10
C ARG A 355 -5.78 8.86 -13.04
N ASP A 356 -6.52 8.86 -14.17
CA ASP A 356 -6.55 7.73 -15.11
C ASP A 356 -5.27 7.58 -15.94
N ASP A 357 -4.43 8.61 -15.98
CA ASP A 357 -3.14 8.59 -16.67
C ASP A 357 -2.05 7.91 -15.83
N ILE A 358 -2.14 8.01 -14.51
CA ILE A 358 -1.21 7.41 -13.55
C ILE A 358 -1.76 6.06 -13.12
N LYS A 359 -0.89 5.05 -13.07
CA LYS A 359 -1.24 3.69 -12.64
C LYS A 359 -0.35 3.27 -11.47
N ARG A 360 -0.88 2.40 -10.60
CA ARG A 360 -0.08 1.68 -9.63
C ARG A 360 1.11 1.02 -10.34
N GLY A 361 2.28 1.10 -9.74
CA GLY A 361 3.51 0.55 -10.30
C GLY A 361 4.31 1.48 -11.21
N MET A 362 3.74 2.63 -11.62
CA MET A 362 4.58 3.72 -12.16
C MET A 362 5.48 4.27 -11.06
N VAL A 363 6.55 4.94 -11.46
CA VAL A 363 7.47 5.57 -10.52
C VAL A 363 7.44 7.08 -10.73
N MET A 364 7.20 7.84 -9.65
CA MET A 364 7.40 9.28 -9.64
C MET A 364 8.86 9.55 -9.29
N CYS A 365 9.55 10.30 -10.14
CA CYS A 365 10.99 10.55 -10.02
C CYS A 365 11.38 11.95 -10.47
N LYS A 366 12.64 12.34 -10.20
CA LYS A 366 13.22 13.55 -10.76
C LYS A 366 13.28 13.40 -12.29
N PRO A 367 12.91 14.45 -13.08
CA PRO A 367 12.92 14.37 -14.54
C PRO A 367 14.25 13.86 -15.10
N GLY A 368 14.17 12.84 -15.98
CA GLY A 368 15.32 12.23 -16.64
C GLY A 368 16.20 11.31 -15.77
N SER A 369 15.84 11.05 -14.52
CA SER A 369 16.68 10.23 -13.60
C SER A 369 16.55 8.74 -13.82
N VAL A 370 15.41 8.26 -14.33
CA VAL A 370 15.15 6.83 -14.61
C VAL A 370 14.51 6.62 -15.95
N LYS A 371 14.62 5.41 -16.49
CA LYS A 371 13.99 5.01 -17.75
C LYS A 371 13.20 3.72 -17.58
N ALA A 372 12.09 3.61 -18.30
CA ALA A 372 11.36 2.36 -18.40
C ALA A 372 12.05 1.45 -19.43
N LEU A 373 12.30 0.21 -19.04
CA LEU A 373 12.99 -0.81 -19.84
C LEU A 373 12.21 -2.11 -19.77
N ASP A 374 12.44 -2.99 -20.72
CA ASP A 374 11.68 -4.22 -20.91
C ASP A 374 12.53 -5.48 -21.02
N GLN A 375 13.85 -5.37 -20.83
CA GLN A 375 14.74 -6.53 -20.83
C GLN A 375 15.81 -6.39 -19.74
N LEU A 376 16.03 -7.49 -19.01
CA LEU A 376 17.03 -7.55 -17.95
C LEU A 376 17.66 -8.94 -17.87
N GLU A 377 18.87 -9.00 -17.34
CA GLU A 377 19.54 -10.20 -16.87
C GLU A 377 19.48 -10.23 -15.36
N ALA A 378 19.17 -11.39 -14.80
CA ALA A 378 19.03 -11.55 -13.36
C ALA A 378 19.64 -12.87 -12.88
N GLN A 379 20.15 -12.85 -11.65
CA GLN A 379 20.45 -14.07 -10.90
C GLN A 379 19.17 -14.46 -10.16
N VAL A 380 18.72 -15.71 -10.33
CA VAL A 380 17.44 -16.19 -9.82
C VAL A 380 17.63 -17.54 -9.14
N TYR A 381 17.19 -17.61 -7.89
CA TYR A 381 17.05 -18.85 -7.16
C TYR A 381 15.64 -19.41 -7.35
N ILE A 382 15.54 -20.65 -7.83
CA ILE A 382 14.28 -21.35 -8.01
C ILE A 382 13.99 -22.19 -6.79
N LEU A 383 12.86 -21.95 -6.15
CA LEU A 383 12.46 -22.65 -4.93
C LEU A 383 12.34 -24.16 -5.15
N SER A 384 12.86 -24.92 -4.21
CA SER A 384 12.69 -26.37 -4.15
C SER A 384 11.25 -26.76 -3.81
N LYS A 385 10.91 -28.03 -3.96
CA LYS A 385 9.60 -28.56 -3.55
C LYS A 385 9.37 -28.40 -2.04
N GLU A 386 10.40 -28.57 -1.24
CA GLU A 386 10.36 -28.48 0.22
C GLU A 386 10.10 -27.05 0.69
N GLU A 387 10.61 -26.07 -0.05
CA GLU A 387 10.35 -24.64 0.16
C GLU A 387 8.99 -24.18 -0.39
N GLY A 388 8.13 -25.09 -0.83
CA GLY A 388 6.82 -24.76 -1.41
C GLY A 388 6.88 -24.35 -2.87
N GLY A 389 8.00 -24.56 -3.56
CA GLY A 389 8.18 -24.29 -4.96
C GLY A 389 7.57 -25.34 -5.90
N ARG A 390 7.90 -25.24 -7.17
CA ARG A 390 7.44 -26.14 -8.23
C ARG A 390 8.14 -27.49 -8.16
N THR A 391 7.43 -28.56 -8.53
CA THR A 391 8.00 -29.92 -8.58
C THR A 391 8.61 -30.27 -9.94
N LYS A 392 8.23 -29.55 -11.00
CA LYS A 392 8.65 -29.85 -12.39
C LYS A 392 9.61 -28.78 -12.89
N PRO A 393 10.65 -29.17 -13.65
CA PRO A 393 11.52 -28.21 -14.31
C PRO A 393 10.75 -27.36 -15.30
N PHE A 394 11.30 -26.21 -15.66
CA PHE A 394 10.76 -25.37 -16.72
C PHE A 394 11.80 -25.08 -17.79
N MET A 395 11.32 -24.86 -18.99
CA MET A 395 12.13 -24.56 -20.18
C MET A 395 12.03 -23.07 -20.53
N SER A 396 12.94 -22.63 -21.41
CA SER A 396 12.90 -21.29 -22.00
C SER A 396 11.54 -20.95 -22.61
N PHE A 397 11.23 -19.66 -22.60
CA PHE A 397 10.00 -19.05 -23.14
C PHE A 397 8.72 -19.28 -22.33
N ILE A 398 8.83 -19.82 -21.12
CA ILE A 398 7.70 -19.82 -20.19
C ILE A 398 7.31 -18.36 -19.83
N GLN A 399 6.02 -18.12 -19.67
CA GLN A 399 5.51 -16.86 -19.17
C GLN A 399 5.22 -16.97 -17.69
N LEU A 400 5.79 -16.06 -16.90
CA LEU A 400 5.64 -15.96 -15.47
C LEU A 400 5.19 -14.55 -15.11
N GLN A 401 4.73 -14.37 -13.86
CA GLN A 401 4.43 -13.06 -13.30
C GLN A 401 5.60 -12.61 -12.42
N MET A 402 6.21 -11.48 -12.77
CA MET A 402 7.26 -10.83 -12.00
C MET A 402 6.66 -9.74 -11.12
N PHE A 403 6.99 -9.78 -9.84
CA PHE A 403 6.61 -8.79 -8.85
C PHE A 403 7.85 -8.06 -8.37
N SER A 404 7.80 -6.74 -8.39
CA SER A 404 8.86 -5.92 -7.84
C SER A 404 8.32 -4.54 -7.45
N ARG A 405 8.77 -3.99 -6.33
CA ARG A 405 8.22 -2.74 -5.79
C ARG A 405 6.69 -2.80 -5.68
N THR A 406 6.00 -1.86 -6.33
CA THR A 406 4.54 -1.75 -6.32
C THR A 406 3.88 -2.30 -7.59
N TRP A 407 4.64 -2.86 -8.54
CA TRP A 407 4.14 -3.36 -9.81
C TRP A 407 4.25 -4.87 -9.97
N ASP A 408 3.40 -5.39 -10.82
CA ASP A 408 3.47 -6.73 -11.35
C ASP A 408 3.39 -6.70 -12.88
N CYS A 409 4.19 -7.52 -13.53
CA CYS A 409 4.23 -7.61 -14.98
C CYS A 409 4.48 -9.04 -15.43
N ALA A 410 3.77 -9.48 -16.46
CA ALA A 410 4.08 -10.74 -17.09
C ALA A 410 5.42 -10.65 -17.82
N VAL A 411 6.26 -11.67 -17.62
CA VAL A 411 7.60 -11.77 -18.21
C VAL A 411 7.74 -13.08 -18.94
N GLN A 412 8.48 -13.07 -20.04
CA GLN A 412 8.95 -14.26 -20.70
C GLN A 412 10.37 -14.56 -20.23
N VAL A 413 10.58 -15.78 -19.78
CA VAL A 413 11.89 -16.25 -19.30
C VAL A 413 12.68 -16.87 -20.44
N GLN A 414 13.92 -16.45 -20.60
CA GLN A 414 14.89 -17.10 -21.47
C GLN A 414 16.07 -17.60 -20.62
N ILE A 415 16.44 -18.86 -20.82
CA ILE A 415 17.56 -19.49 -20.14
C ILE A 415 18.74 -19.45 -21.13
N PRO A 416 19.84 -18.71 -20.82
CA PRO A 416 20.93 -18.56 -21.78
C PRO A 416 21.80 -19.79 -21.91
N ASP A 417 22.09 -20.50 -20.81
CA ASP A 417 23.19 -21.47 -20.72
C ASP A 417 22.71 -22.93 -20.64
N LYS A 418 21.39 -23.15 -20.53
CA LYS A 418 20.79 -24.48 -20.31
C LYS A 418 19.46 -24.62 -21.06
N GLU A 419 19.04 -25.86 -21.29
CA GLU A 419 17.75 -26.15 -21.91
C GLU A 419 16.59 -26.01 -20.89
N MET A 420 16.84 -26.37 -19.62
CA MET A 420 15.85 -26.34 -18.54
C MET A 420 16.50 -25.95 -17.21
N VAL A 421 15.67 -25.49 -16.26
CA VAL A 421 16.08 -25.20 -14.90
C VAL A 421 15.30 -26.10 -13.95
N MET A 422 16.04 -26.67 -12.97
CA MET A 422 15.48 -27.55 -11.94
C MET A 422 15.04 -26.76 -10.71
N PRO A 423 14.06 -27.25 -9.94
CA PRO A 423 13.76 -26.74 -8.61
C PRO A 423 14.98 -26.84 -7.68
N GLY A 424 15.22 -25.82 -6.85
CA GLY A 424 16.39 -25.73 -5.96
C GLY A 424 17.66 -25.19 -6.63
N GLU A 425 17.58 -24.73 -7.86
CA GLU A 425 18.75 -24.29 -8.65
C GLU A 425 18.87 -22.76 -8.64
N ASP A 426 20.11 -22.28 -8.49
CA ASP A 426 20.47 -20.88 -8.68
C ASP A 426 21.03 -20.69 -10.10
N THR A 427 20.40 -19.82 -10.87
CA THR A 427 20.72 -19.68 -12.31
C THR A 427 20.55 -18.27 -12.83
N LYS A 428 21.26 -17.97 -13.92
CA LYS A 428 21.05 -16.72 -14.65
C LYS A 428 19.89 -16.86 -15.61
N LEU A 429 19.01 -15.87 -15.58
CA LEU A 429 17.87 -15.77 -16.48
C LEU A 429 17.86 -14.43 -17.20
N ILE A 430 17.43 -14.42 -18.45
CA ILE A 430 17.08 -13.21 -19.17
C ILE A 430 15.56 -13.10 -19.12
N LEU A 431 15.08 -11.99 -18.56
CA LEU A 431 13.66 -11.72 -18.42
C LEU A 431 13.25 -10.60 -19.40
N ARG A 432 12.22 -10.89 -20.19
CA ARG A 432 11.61 -9.95 -21.14
C ARG A 432 10.23 -9.57 -20.65
N LEU A 433 10.04 -8.31 -20.26
CA LEU A 433 8.79 -7.80 -19.75
C LEU A 433 7.84 -7.48 -20.91
N ILE A 434 6.57 -7.86 -20.79
CA ILE A 434 5.54 -7.50 -21.78
C ILE A 434 5.31 -5.98 -21.83
N ARG A 435 5.57 -5.28 -20.72
CA ARG A 435 5.44 -3.82 -20.63
C ARG A 435 6.71 -3.23 -20.04
N PRO A 436 7.25 -2.15 -20.61
CA PRO A 436 8.41 -1.48 -20.05
C PRO A 436 8.11 -0.92 -18.66
N MET A 437 8.94 -1.27 -17.70
CA MET A 437 8.86 -0.82 -16.31
C MET A 437 10.18 -0.21 -15.87
N VAL A 438 10.16 0.56 -14.77
CA VAL A 438 11.40 1.09 -14.19
C VAL A 438 12.15 -0.05 -13.51
N LEU A 439 13.36 -0.29 -14.00
CA LEU A 439 14.27 -1.34 -13.55
C LEU A 439 15.59 -0.72 -13.13
N GLU A 440 16.16 -1.22 -12.04
CA GLU A 440 17.47 -0.81 -11.54
C GLU A 440 18.32 -2.03 -11.21
N GLN A 441 19.64 -1.89 -11.35
CA GLN A 441 20.57 -2.93 -10.95
C GLN A 441 20.53 -3.11 -9.42
N GLY A 442 20.56 -4.35 -8.95
CA GLY A 442 20.40 -4.69 -7.54
C GLY A 442 18.94 -4.77 -7.07
N GLN A 443 17.96 -4.44 -7.93
CA GLN A 443 16.55 -4.52 -7.60
C GLN A 443 16.13 -5.98 -7.41
N ARG A 444 15.50 -6.27 -6.26
CA ARG A 444 14.93 -7.60 -5.95
C ARG A 444 13.56 -7.76 -6.59
N PHE A 445 13.23 -9.00 -6.94
CA PHE A 445 11.92 -9.36 -7.48
C PHE A 445 11.57 -10.82 -7.18
N THR A 446 10.28 -11.12 -7.28
CA THR A 446 9.74 -12.47 -7.12
C THR A 446 9.08 -12.92 -8.41
N LEU A 447 9.28 -14.17 -8.82
CA LEU A 447 8.62 -14.83 -9.94
C LEU A 447 7.54 -15.76 -9.43
N ARG A 448 6.32 -15.66 -10.00
CA ARG A 448 5.19 -16.52 -9.66
C ARG A 448 4.58 -17.15 -10.92
N ASP A 449 4.01 -18.34 -10.72
CA ASP A 449 3.20 -19.06 -11.71
C ASP A 449 1.81 -19.28 -11.07
N GLY A 450 0.84 -18.40 -11.42
CA GLY A 450 -0.45 -18.38 -10.76
C GLY A 450 -0.34 -18.09 -9.25
N ASN A 451 -0.77 -19.04 -8.43
CA ASN A 451 -0.74 -18.92 -6.97
C ASN A 451 0.56 -19.43 -6.33
N LEU A 452 1.48 -20.00 -7.12
CA LEU A 452 2.72 -20.56 -6.64
C LEU A 452 3.88 -19.58 -6.81
N THR A 453 4.66 -19.37 -5.75
CA THR A 453 5.95 -18.67 -5.84
C THR A 453 6.98 -19.63 -6.42
N LEU A 454 7.60 -19.25 -7.54
CA LEU A 454 8.50 -20.09 -8.29
C LEU A 454 9.95 -19.83 -7.90
N GLY A 455 10.29 -18.58 -7.66
CA GLY A 455 11.64 -18.19 -7.29
C GLY A 455 11.76 -16.70 -7.03
N THR A 456 12.93 -16.33 -6.59
CA THR A 456 13.33 -14.95 -6.30
C THR A 456 14.61 -14.61 -7.02
N GLY A 457 14.79 -13.34 -7.37
CA GLY A 457 16.00 -12.93 -8.08
C GLY A 457 16.38 -11.48 -7.80
N VAL A 458 17.59 -11.19 -8.24
CA VAL A 458 18.16 -9.84 -8.21
C VAL A 458 18.58 -9.46 -9.63
N VAL A 459 18.24 -8.24 -10.04
CA VAL A 459 18.64 -7.69 -11.34
C VAL A 459 20.16 -7.49 -11.36
N THR A 460 20.86 -8.25 -12.16
CA THR A 460 22.32 -8.14 -12.29
C THR A 460 22.71 -7.14 -13.36
N LYS A 461 21.97 -7.09 -14.45
CA LYS A 461 22.25 -6.20 -15.57
C LYS A 461 20.97 -5.78 -16.28
N ILE A 462 20.89 -4.51 -16.62
CA ILE A 462 19.83 -3.96 -17.46
C ILE A 462 20.31 -4.04 -18.91
N MET A 463 19.50 -4.62 -19.78
CA MET A 463 19.81 -4.80 -21.19
C MET A 463 19.18 -3.67 -22.03
N SER A 464 19.60 -3.57 -23.28
CA SER A 464 18.96 -2.68 -24.26
C SER A 464 17.50 -3.06 -24.48
N GLY A 465 16.63 -2.06 -24.67
CA GLY A 465 15.20 -2.31 -24.89
C GLY A 465 14.92 -3.22 -26.08
N LEU A 466 13.83 -3.96 -26.02
CA LEU A 466 13.38 -4.86 -27.08
C LEU A 466 13.03 -4.07 -28.35
N THR A 467 13.32 -4.63 -29.51
CA THR A 467 12.86 -4.11 -30.80
C THR A 467 11.35 -4.28 -30.95
N GLU A 468 10.71 -3.51 -31.82
CA GLU A 468 9.26 -3.62 -32.05
C GLU A 468 8.85 -5.03 -32.52
N THR A 469 9.68 -5.66 -33.33
CA THR A 469 9.48 -7.06 -33.76
C THR A 469 9.50 -8.04 -32.59
N GLN A 470 10.44 -7.91 -31.67
CA GLN A 470 10.53 -8.75 -30.47
C GLN A 470 9.37 -8.51 -29.51
N ARG A 471 8.88 -7.25 -29.39
CA ARG A 471 7.68 -6.94 -28.59
C ARG A 471 6.41 -7.55 -29.19
N SER A 472 6.24 -7.50 -30.50
CA SER A 472 5.10 -8.14 -31.15
C SER A 472 5.11 -9.65 -30.95
N GLU A 473 6.27 -10.28 -31.02
CA GLU A 473 6.44 -11.71 -30.74
C GLU A 473 6.10 -12.10 -29.30
N LEU A 474 6.38 -11.22 -28.31
CA LEU A 474 6.01 -11.47 -26.91
C LEU A 474 4.49 -11.43 -26.67
N THR A 475 3.80 -10.57 -27.40
CA THR A 475 2.35 -10.40 -27.29
C THR A 475 1.56 -11.42 -28.10
N GLU A 476 2.17 -12.03 -29.13
CA GLU A 476 1.55 -13.09 -29.91
C GLU A 476 1.48 -14.39 -29.11
N GLY A 477 0.28 -14.94 -28.99
CA GLY A 477 0.08 -16.22 -28.30
C GLY A 477 0.78 -17.39 -28.98
N LYS A 478 1.08 -18.45 -28.21
CA LYS A 478 1.80 -19.65 -28.66
C LYS A 478 1.29 -20.22 -29.99
N LYS A 479 -0.03 -20.25 -30.20
CA LYS A 479 -0.68 -20.70 -31.45
C LYS A 479 -0.36 -19.83 -32.68
N ALA A 480 -0.12 -18.53 -32.49
CA ALA A 480 0.23 -17.63 -33.58
C ALA A 480 1.70 -17.82 -34.01
N ARG A 481 2.57 -18.11 -33.03
CA ARG A 481 3.99 -18.45 -33.29
C ARG A 481 4.12 -19.75 -34.03
N GLU A 482 3.46 -20.81 -33.57
CA GLU A 482 3.44 -22.11 -34.24
C GLU A 482 2.94 -22.02 -35.70
N LYS A 483 1.90 -21.16 -35.97
CA LYS A 483 1.46 -20.88 -37.34
C LYS A 483 2.51 -20.16 -38.18
N LYS A 484 3.22 -19.19 -37.60
CA LYS A 484 4.31 -18.49 -38.34
C LYS A 484 5.52 -19.35 -38.62
N GLU A 485 5.88 -20.24 -37.67
CA GLU A 485 6.97 -21.21 -37.89
C GLU A 485 6.58 -22.26 -38.91
N ALA A 486 5.34 -22.76 -38.89
CA ALA A 486 4.85 -23.67 -39.89
C ALA A 486 4.74 -23.06 -41.31
N ALA A 487 4.55 -21.73 -41.41
CA ALA A 487 4.52 -21.00 -42.67
C ALA A 487 5.91 -20.64 -43.22
N LYS A 488 6.99 -20.74 -42.39
CA LYS A 488 8.36 -20.48 -42.80
C LYS A 488 9.09 -21.79 -43.22
N LYS A 489 8.54 -22.97 -42.93
CA LYS A 489 8.96 -24.27 -43.44
C LYS A 489 8.18 -24.61 -44.70
#